data_04a53d28901696d3ed442fa1225468aa
#
_entry.id   04a53d28901696d3ed442fa1225468aa
#
_cell.length_a   1.000
_cell.length_b   1.000
_cell.length_c   1.000
_cell.angle_alpha   90.00
_cell.angle_beta   90.00
_cell.angle_gamma   90.00
#
_symmetry.space_group_name_H-M   'P 1'
#
loop_
_entity.id
_entity.type
_entity.pdbx_description
1 polymer ?
#
loop_
_entity_poly.entity_id
_entity_poly.type
_entity_poly.pdbx_seq_one_letter_code
_entity_poly.pdbx_strand_id
1 'polypeptide(L)'
;ILNINLLLLTMELVLTNKQKTNQFSHIFKNLKNISTDVEMHVKDTGIYIQGMDPGHICLFELELKAYWFDEYKFDSPLRLGIHCELIHKIINCKEEHQNIRLKTTNGEKLHVTLYPREGQSGITKEFELSLIDIDSELLEVPEVEYDADIEIASQDLANLITQLSVFGKDLNIKCGENVVFKGSGELG
;
A
#
# COMPACT_ATOMS: atom_id res chain seq x y z
N ILE A 1 20.53 -12.23 38.58
CA ILE A 1 20.52 -11.19 37.54
C ILE A 1 19.88 -11.82 36.33
N LEU A 2 18.55 -11.67 36.18
CA LEU A 2 17.83 -12.09 34.96
C LEU A 2 18.23 -11.14 33.86
N ASN A 3 19.04 -11.59 32.94
CA ASN A 3 19.24 -10.93 31.66
C ASN A 3 17.97 -11.16 30.84
N ILE A 4 16.99 -10.29 30.98
CA ILE A 4 15.88 -10.20 30.03
C ILE A 4 16.49 -9.58 28.77
N ASN A 5 16.95 -10.44 27.86
CA ASN A 5 17.11 -10.02 26.47
C ASN A 5 15.71 -9.62 26.00
N LEU A 6 15.39 -8.36 26.11
CA LEU A 6 14.26 -7.77 25.43
C LEU A 6 14.57 -8.00 23.93
N LEU A 7 13.96 -9.01 23.34
CA LEU A 7 13.97 -9.19 21.88
C LEU A 7 13.31 -7.93 21.34
N LEU A 8 14.14 -6.99 20.92
CA LEU A 8 13.68 -5.80 20.21
C LEU A 8 13.12 -6.32 18.89
N LEU A 9 11.80 -6.25 18.75
CA LEU A 9 11.10 -6.54 17.51
C LEU A 9 11.68 -5.63 16.43
N THR A 10 12.47 -6.20 15.55
CA THR A 10 13.09 -5.44 14.48
C THR A 10 12.50 -5.81 13.13
N MET A 11 12.25 -4.79 12.34
CA MET A 11 11.94 -4.90 10.93
C MET A 11 12.79 -3.89 10.18
N GLU A 12 13.40 -4.31 9.08
CA GLU A 12 14.07 -3.43 8.14
C GLU A 12 13.74 -3.84 6.70
N LEU A 13 13.17 -2.91 5.95
CA LEU A 13 12.78 -3.07 4.55
C LEU A 13 13.48 -2.01 3.72
N VAL A 14 14.08 -2.41 2.60
CA VAL A 14 14.82 -1.50 1.72
C VAL A 14 14.33 -1.64 0.28
N LEU A 15 14.16 -0.51 -0.36
CA LEU A 15 13.85 -0.38 -1.78
C LEU A 15 14.88 0.53 -2.45
N THR A 16 15.66 -0.01 -3.36
CA THR A 16 16.70 0.69 -4.13
C THR A 16 16.36 0.79 -5.61
N ASN A 17 15.54 -0.11 -6.12
CA ASN A 17 15.08 -0.08 -7.49
C ASN A 17 14.11 1.09 -7.72
N LYS A 18 14.37 1.90 -8.77
CA LYS A 18 13.56 3.09 -9.12
C LYS A 18 12.08 2.74 -9.35
N GLN A 19 11.81 1.66 -10.07
CA GLN A 19 10.44 1.25 -10.37
C GLN A 19 9.71 0.84 -9.09
N LYS A 20 10.34 0.03 -8.24
CA LYS A 20 9.75 -0.41 -6.97
C LYS A 20 9.51 0.75 -6.01
N THR A 21 10.46 1.71 -5.89
CA THR A 21 10.27 2.89 -5.05
C THR A 21 9.10 3.75 -5.52
N ASN A 22 8.90 3.88 -6.82
CA ASN A 22 7.76 4.61 -7.38
C ASN A 22 6.44 3.85 -7.17
N GLN A 23 6.43 2.53 -7.39
CA GLN A 23 5.26 1.69 -7.10
C GLN A 23 4.86 1.78 -5.63
N PHE A 24 5.83 1.71 -4.71
CA PHE A 24 5.57 1.85 -3.28
C PHE A 24 4.96 3.21 -2.92
N SER A 25 5.45 4.29 -3.54
CA SER A 25 4.84 5.62 -3.37
C SER A 25 3.39 5.66 -3.89
N HIS A 26 3.11 5.02 -5.01
CA HIS A 26 1.77 4.96 -5.56
C HIS A 26 0.80 4.11 -4.72
N ILE A 27 1.28 3.05 -4.07
CA ILE A 27 0.48 2.25 -3.14
C ILE A 27 -0.10 3.16 -2.05
N PHE A 28 0.73 3.89 -1.30
CA PHE A 28 0.25 4.76 -0.23
C PHE A 28 -0.51 5.99 -0.73
N LYS A 29 -0.21 6.47 -1.95
CA LYS A 29 -1.02 7.49 -2.62
C LYS A 29 -2.46 7.02 -2.85
N ASN A 30 -2.67 5.76 -3.17
CA ASN A 30 -3.98 5.19 -3.41
C ASN A 30 -4.66 4.80 -2.09
N LEU A 31 -3.95 4.16 -1.17
CA LEU A 31 -4.49 3.72 0.12
C LEU A 31 -5.11 4.87 0.91
N LYS A 32 -4.48 6.05 0.95
CA LYS A 32 -5.03 7.22 1.66
C LYS A 32 -6.37 7.70 1.11
N ASN A 33 -6.74 7.35 -0.12
CA ASN A 33 -8.03 7.68 -0.71
C ASN A 33 -9.13 6.68 -0.36
N ILE A 34 -8.73 5.49 0.13
CA ILE A 34 -9.64 4.39 0.45
C ILE A 34 -9.80 4.27 1.96
N SER A 35 -8.72 4.42 2.71
CA SER A 35 -8.74 4.28 4.17
C SER A 35 -7.88 5.35 4.84
N THR A 36 -8.32 5.81 6.02
CA THR A 36 -7.55 6.74 6.86
C THR A 36 -6.34 6.04 7.46
N ASP A 37 -6.54 4.85 7.96
CA ASP A 37 -5.55 4.06 8.69
C ASP A 37 -5.55 2.63 8.17
N VAL A 38 -4.39 1.98 8.20
CA VAL A 38 -4.24 0.56 7.81
C VAL A 38 -3.33 -0.16 8.79
N GLU A 39 -3.62 -1.43 9.03
CA GLU A 39 -2.74 -2.32 9.76
C GLU A 39 -1.85 -3.09 8.78
N MET A 40 -0.55 -2.89 8.86
CA MET A 40 0.43 -3.59 8.05
C MET A 40 0.95 -4.81 8.82
N HIS A 41 0.61 -6.00 8.36
CA HIS A 41 1.08 -7.27 8.90
C HIS A 41 2.40 -7.63 8.24
N VAL A 42 3.47 -7.64 9.01
CA VAL A 42 4.81 -8.05 8.57
C VAL A 42 5.04 -9.49 8.97
N LYS A 43 5.31 -10.35 7.99
CA LYS A 43 5.53 -11.80 8.15
C LYS A 43 6.78 -12.23 7.38
N ASP A 44 7.21 -13.48 7.54
CA ASP A 44 8.30 -14.07 6.77
C ASP A 44 8.05 -14.05 5.24
N THR A 45 6.81 -14.20 4.84
CA THR A 45 6.40 -14.19 3.43
C THR A 45 6.37 -12.80 2.80
N GLY A 46 6.31 -11.74 3.62
CA GLY A 46 6.23 -10.35 3.17
C GLY A 46 5.29 -9.49 4.01
N ILE A 47 4.79 -8.44 3.40
CA ILE A 47 3.80 -7.54 3.98
C ILE A 47 2.42 -7.88 3.44
N TYR A 48 1.44 -7.88 4.35
CA TYR A 48 0.03 -7.97 4.01
C TYR A 48 -0.74 -6.83 4.67
N ILE A 49 -1.61 -6.18 3.91
CA ILE A 49 -2.53 -5.14 4.38
C ILE A 49 -3.92 -5.51 3.86
N GLN A 50 -4.90 -5.47 4.74
CA GLN A 50 -6.31 -5.60 4.39
C GLN A 50 -7.08 -4.46 5.04
N GLY A 51 -8.13 -4.00 4.42
CA GLY A 51 -8.99 -3.00 4.99
C GLY A 51 -10.28 -2.79 4.20
N MET A 52 -11.17 -2.01 4.78
CA MET A 52 -12.40 -1.58 4.13
C MET A 52 -12.44 -0.06 4.04
N ASP A 53 -13.17 0.43 3.06
CA ASP A 53 -13.51 1.83 2.99
C ASP A 53 -14.46 2.22 4.15
N PRO A 54 -14.58 3.53 4.50
CA PRO A 54 -15.47 3.97 5.59
C PRO A 54 -16.94 3.60 5.39
N GLY A 55 -17.36 3.32 4.16
CA GLY A 55 -18.70 2.89 3.83
C GLY A 55 -18.93 1.39 4.00
N HIS A 56 -17.91 0.62 4.30
CA HIS A 56 -17.92 -0.86 4.35
C HIS A 56 -18.44 -1.52 3.06
N ILE A 57 -18.19 -0.89 1.92
CA ILE A 57 -18.62 -1.34 0.59
C ILE A 57 -17.46 -1.95 -0.20
N CYS A 58 -16.25 -1.42 -0.01
CA CYS A 58 -15.05 -1.84 -0.71
C CYS A 58 -14.08 -2.49 0.27
N LEU A 59 -13.83 -3.79 0.12
CA LEU A 59 -12.72 -4.49 0.75
C LEU A 59 -11.51 -4.40 -0.18
N PHE A 60 -10.34 -4.10 0.37
CA PHE A 60 -9.10 -4.13 -0.38
C PHE A 60 -8.06 -5.01 0.32
N GLU A 61 -7.21 -5.62 -0.48
CA GLU A 61 -6.08 -6.42 -0.04
C GLU A 61 -4.84 -5.98 -0.81
N LEU A 62 -3.72 -5.94 -0.10
CA LEU A 62 -2.39 -5.70 -0.67
C LEU A 62 -1.42 -6.73 -0.11
N GLU A 63 -0.78 -7.45 -0.99
CA GLU A 63 0.31 -8.35 -0.63
C GLU A 63 1.60 -7.93 -1.34
N LEU A 64 2.66 -7.67 -0.56
CA LEU A 64 4.00 -7.44 -1.06
C LEU A 64 4.90 -8.55 -0.54
N LYS A 65 5.25 -9.49 -1.41
CA LYS A 65 6.11 -10.62 -1.05
C LYS A 65 7.49 -10.15 -0.59
N ALA A 66 8.13 -10.88 0.32
CA ALA A 66 9.45 -10.54 0.84
C ALA A 66 10.48 -10.30 -0.27
N TYR A 67 10.48 -11.14 -1.33
CA TYR A 67 11.39 -11.01 -2.49
C TYR A 67 11.12 -9.76 -3.36
N TRP A 68 9.99 -9.08 -3.14
CA TRP A 68 9.70 -7.82 -3.84
C TRP A 68 10.58 -6.68 -3.32
N PHE A 69 11.00 -6.74 -2.06
CA PHE A 69 11.95 -5.79 -1.47
C PHE A 69 13.39 -6.13 -1.88
N ASP A 70 14.26 -5.15 -1.92
CA ASP A 70 15.69 -5.38 -2.20
C ASP A 70 16.41 -5.89 -0.94
N GLU A 71 15.95 -5.48 0.25
CA GLU A 71 16.27 -6.10 1.54
C GLU A 71 14.99 -6.26 2.35
N TYR A 72 14.83 -7.42 2.94
CA TYR A 72 13.70 -7.76 3.82
C TYR A 72 14.25 -8.48 5.06
N LYS A 73 14.26 -7.78 6.20
CA LYS A 73 14.71 -8.33 7.47
C LYS A 73 13.62 -8.15 8.51
N PHE A 74 13.32 -9.19 9.24
CA PHE A 74 12.39 -9.13 10.35
C PHE A 74 12.72 -10.25 11.34
N ASP A 75 12.49 -10.03 12.63
CA ASP A 75 12.82 -11.00 13.67
C ASP A 75 11.60 -11.83 14.10
N SER A 76 10.42 -11.22 14.07
CA SER A 76 9.16 -11.89 14.41
C SER A 76 7.97 -11.16 13.77
N PRO A 77 6.81 -11.82 13.61
CA PRO A 77 5.60 -11.19 13.07
C PRO A 77 5.23 -9.91 13.83
N LEU A 78 4.95 -8.85 13.08
CA LEU A 78 4.61 -7.53 13.59
C LEU A 78 3.28 -7.08 13.00
N ARG A 79 2.56 -6.25 13.77
CA ARG A 79 1.42 -5.46 13.30
C ARG A 79 1.77 -3.99 13.50
N LEU A 80 1.67 -3.22 12.44
CA LEU A 80 2.03 -1.82 12.42
C LEU A 80 0.82 -1.02 11.92
N GLY A 81 0.15 -0.33 12.84
CA GLY A 81 -0.94 0.59 12.49
C GLY A 81 -0.37 1.90 11.94
N ILE A 82 -0.76 2.24 10.73
CA ILE A 82 -0.18 3.34 9.97
C ILE A 82 -1.27 4.29 9.48
N HIS A 83 -1.11 5.57 9.75
CA HIS A 83 -1.95 6.62 9.17
C HIS A 83 -1.56 6.85 7.70
N CYS A 84 -2.45 6.51 6.76
CA CYS A 84 -2.17 6.49 5.33
C CYS A 84 -1.73 7.83 4.75
N GLU A 85 -2.35 8.94 5.19
CA GLU A 85 -1.97 10.26 4.70
C GLU A 85 -0.59 10.69 5.18
N LEU A 86 -0.22 10.37 6.44
CA LEU A 86 1.08 10.73 6.99
C LEU A 86 2.21 9.98 6.32
N ILE A 87 2.10 8.66 6.18
CA ILE A 87 3.11 7.87 5.46
C ILE A 87 3.22 8.30 3.99
N HIS A 88 2.09 8.61 3.33
CA HIS A 88 2.11 9.14 1.99
C HIS A 88 2.86 10.47 1.90
N LYS A 89 2.62 11.42 2.81
CA LYS A 89 3.32 12.70 2.84
C LYS A 89 4.84 12.51 3.00
N ILE A 90 5.25 11.60 3.88
CA ILE A 90 6.67 11.27 4.09
C ILE A 90 7.28 10.70 2.81
N ILE A 91 6.66 9.67 2.23
CA ILE A 91 7.18 9.01 1.02
C ILE A 91 7.18 9.98 -0.18
N ASN A 92 6.23 10.91 -0.23
CA ASN A 92 6.16 11.92 -1.30
C ASN A 92 7.29 12.97 -1.21
N CYS A 93 8.03 13.04 -0.08
CA CYS A 93 9.27 13.82 0.01
C CYS A 93 10.44 13.17 -0.71
N LYS A 94 10.26 11.95 -1.26
CA LYS A 94 11.26 11.21 -2.01
C LYS A 94 11.58 11.90 -3.34
N GLU A 95 12.84 12.12 -3.60
CA GLU A 95 13.34 12.52 -4.91
C GLU A 95 13.55 11.31 -5.83
N GLU A 96 13.61 11.55 -7.14
CA GLU A 96 13.67 10.47 -8.13
C GLU A 96 14.86 9.53 -7.93
N HIS A 97 16.00 10.08 -7.47
CA HIS A 97 17.25 9.37 -7.26
C HIS A 97 17.42 8.79 -5.84
N GLN A 98 16.37 8.83 -5.01
CA GLN A 98 16.43 8.31 -3.64
C GLN A 98 15.86 6.92 -3.50
N ASN A 99 16.44 6.18 -2.57
CA ASN A 99 15.98 4.91 -2.04
C ASN A 99 15.02 5.15 -0.87
N ILE A 100 14.30 4.11 -0.48
CA ILE A 100 13.43 4.10 0.70
C ILE A 100 13.92 3.00 1.64
N ARG A 101 14.09 3.34 2.92
CA ARG A 101 14.27 2.37 4.00
C ARG A 101 13.18 2.59 5.04
N LEU A 102 12.54 1.51 5.45
CA LEU A 102 11.59 1.47 6.56
C LEU A 102 12.19 0.62 7.67
N LYS A 103 12.18 1.11 8.88
CA LYS A 103 12.71 0.40 10.04
C LYS A 103 11.86 0.65 11.29
N THR A 104 11.63 -0.39 12.07
CA THR A 104 11.14 -0.25 13.45
C THR A 104 11.94 -1.18 14.36
N THR A 105 12.13 -0.75 15.61
CA THR A 105 12.88 -1.53 16.62
C THR A 105 12.02 -1.93 17.82
N ASN A 106 10.89 -1.29 18.05
CA ASN A 106 10.04 -1.54 19.19
C ASN A 106 8.55 -1.59 18.84
N GLY A 107 8.18 -1.43 17.57
CA GLY A 107 6.77 -1.42 17.14
C GLY A 107 5.99 -0.15 17.54
N GLU A 108 6.63 0.87 18.14
CA GLU A 108 5.97 2.13 18.51
C GLU A 108 6.14 3.20 17.43
N LYS A 109 7.28 3.18 16.75
CA LYS A 109 7.64 4.15 15.73
C LYS A 109 8.14 3.46 14.47
N LEU A 110 7.75 3.99 13.33
CA LEU A 110 8.30 3.64 12.03
C LEU A 110 9.27 4.74 11.58
N HIS A 111 10.54 4.37 11.46
CA HIS A 111 11.56 5.23 10.89
C HIS A 111 11.57 5.07 9.39
N VAL A 112 11.44 6.16 8.66
CA VAL A 112 11.49 6.22 7.20
C VAL A 112 12.69 7.04 6.79
N THR A 113 13.63 6.40 6.11
CA THR A 113 14.84 7.07 5.58
C THR A 113 14.76 7.12 4.08
N LEU A 114 14.89 8.33 3.53
CA LEU A 114 15.02 8.59 2.09
C LEU A 114 16.45 9.01 1.84
N TYR A 115 17.23 8.22 1.09
CA TYR A 115 18.66 8.44 0.91
C TYR A 115 19.08 8.29 -0.55
N PRO A 116 20.13 9.00 -1.01
CA PRO A 116 20.60 8.93 -2.38
C PRO A 116 21.00 7.50 -2.78
N ARG A 117 20.80 7.15 -4.04
CA ARG A 117 21.33 5.91 -4.62
C ARG A 117 22.86 5.99 -4.69
N GLU A 118 23.47 4.82 -4.74
CA GLU A 118 24.92 4.71 -4.91
C GLU A 118 25.39 5.51 -6.13
N GLY A 119 26.45 6.30 -5.95
CA GLY A 119 26.99 7.18 -6.98
C GLY A 119 26.19 8.47 -7.23
N GLN A 120 25.10 8.70 -6.49
CA GLN A 120 24.33 9.95 -6.56
C GLN A 120 24.61 10.83 -5.33
N SER A 121 24.73 12.14 -5.54
CA SER A 121 24.78 13.12 -4.45
C SER A 121 23.37 13.54 -4.06
N GLY A 122 23.16 13.89 -2.80
CA GLY A 122 21.88 14.39 -2.33
C GLY A 122 21.76 14.38 -0.81
N ILE A 123 20.62 14.82 -0.30
CA ILE A 123 20.33 14.93 1.13
C ILE A 123 19.64 13.65 1.58
N THR A 124 20.13 13.04 2.65
CA THR A 124 19.38 12.00 3.38
C THR A 124 18.32 12.67 4.26
N LYS A 125 17.09 12.19 4.16
CA LYS A 125 15.95 12.67 4.93
C LYS A 125 15.50 11.54 5.86
N GLU A 126 15.34 11.84 7.14
CA GLU A 126 14.90 10.88 8.14
C GLU A 126 13.61 11.38 8.79
N PHE A 127 12.64 10.50 8.89
CA PHE A 127 11.33 10.77 9.45
C PHE A 127 10.99 9.70 10.49
N GLU A 128 10.32 10.12 11.54
CA GLU A 128 9.69 9.23 12.52
C GLU A 128 8.17 9.36 12.40
N LEU A 129 7.50 8.25 12.18
CA LEU A 129 6.05 8.14 12.22
C LEU A 129 5.64 7.36 13.46
N SER A 130 4.87 7.96 14.35
CA SER A 130 4.25 7.24 15.45
C SER A 130 3.24 6.24 14.90
N LEU A 131 3.37 4.99 15.32
CA LEU A 131 2.42 3.95 14.98
C LEU A 131 1.18 4.06 15.87
N ILE A 132 0.06 3.59 15.37
CA ILE A 132 -1.23 3.58 16.08
C ILE A 132 -1.62 2.14 16.39
N ASP A 133 -2.32 1.95 17.48
CA ASP A 133 -2.89 0.64 17.80
C ASP A 133 -4.23 0.49 17.07
N ILE A 134 -4.29 -0.51 16.20
CA ILE A 134 -5.49 -0.83 15.42
C ILE A 134 -5.90 -2.24 15.84
N ASP A 135 -7.04 -2.34 16.50
CA ASP A 135 -7.63 -3.63 16.83
C ASP A 135 -8.56 -4.08 15.70
N SER A 136 -7.96 -4.58 14.63
CA SER A 136 -8.67 -5.09 13.48
C SER A 136 -8.49 -6.60 13.34
N GLU A 137 -9.60 -7.32 13.17
CA GLU A 137 -9.56 -8.71 12.74
C GLU A 137 -9.49 -8.75 11.21
N LEU A 138 -8.65 -9.65 10.68
CA LEU A 138 -8.64 -9.91 9.24
C LEU A 138 -9.96 -10.56 8.85
N LEU A 139 -10.60 -10.00 7.84
CA LEU A 139 -11.82 -10.53 7.28
C LEU A 139 -11.50 -11.72 6.38
N GLU A 140 -12.27 -12.79 6.53
CA GLU A 140 -12.22 -13.87 5.56
C GLU A 140 -12.91 -13.41 4.27
N VAL A 141 -12.16 -13.43 3.17
CA VAL A 141 -12.74 -13.17 1.84
C VAL A 141 -13.37 -14.48 1.37
N PRO A 142 -14.68 -14.52 1.20
CA PRO A 142 -15.33 -15.75 0.75
C PRO A 142 -14.87 -16.10 -0.67
N GLU A 143 -14.63 -17.38 -0.92
CA GLU A 143 -14.47 -17.89 -2.28
C GLU A 143 -15.84 -17.81 -2.98
N VAL A 144 -15.94 -16.95 -3.99
CA VAL A 144 -17.15 -16.75 -4.77
C VAL A 144 -16.85 -17.17 -6.21
N GLU A 145 -17.71 -17.99 -6.80
CA GLU A 145 -17.69 -18.23 -8.24
C GLU A 145 -18.28 -16.99 -8.93
N TYR A 146 -17.51 -16.37 -9.81
CA TYR A 146 -17.93 -15.21 -10.58
C TYR A 146 -18.48 -15.64 -11.94
N ASP A 147 -19.56 -15.00 -12.40
CA ASP A 147 -20.16 -15.25 -13.71
C ASP A 147 -19.26 -14.77 -14.86
N ALA A 148 -18.31 -13.88 -14.60
CA ALA A 148 -17.38 -13.36 -15.59
C ALA A 148 -16.09 -12.85 -14.96
N ASP A 149 -14.97 -13.12 -15.64
CA ASP A 149 -13.65 -12.55 -15.36
C ASP A 149 -13.26 -11.61 -16.49
N ILE A 150 -12.78 -10.41 -16.14
CA ILE A 150 -12.37 -9.40 -17.10
C ILE A 150 -10.90 -9.06 -16.84
N GLU A 151 -10.05 -9.29 -17.83
CA GLU A 151 -8.65 -8.83 -17.82
C GLU A 151 -8.51 -7.63 -18.76
N ILE A 152 -8.02 -6.51 -18.20
CA ILE A 152 -7.82 -5.26 -18.93
C ILE A 152 -6.53 -4.58 -18.46
N ALA A 153 -5.78 -3.97 -19.38
CA ALA A 153 -4.61 -3.18 -19.00
C ALA A 153 -5.04 -1.97 -18.13
N SER A 154 -4.34 -1.75 -17.01
CA SER A 154 -4.71 -0.71 -16.04
C SER A 154 -4.78 0.69 -16.65
N GLN A 155 -3.92 1.00 -17.63
CA GLN A 155 -3.94 2.29 -18.34
C GLN A 155 -5.20 2.44 -19.20
N ASP A 156 -5.63 1.37 -19.87
CA ASP A 156 -6.82 1.39 -20.71
C ASP A 156 -8.08 1.55 -19.86
N LEU A 157 -8.14 0.84 -18.72
CA LEU A 157 -9.24 1.01 -17.75
C LEU A 157 -9.28 2.44 -17.19
N ALA A 158 -8.14 2.99 -16.80
CA ALA A 158 -8.06 4.36 -16.28
C ALA A 158 -8.52 5.39 -17.32
N ASN A 159 -8.09 5.25 -18.57
CA ASN A 159 -8.50 6.11 -19.67
C ASN A 159 -10.02 5.99 -19.92
N LEU A 160 -10.54 4.76 -19.96
CA LEU A 160 -11.95 4.48 -20.15
C LEU A 160 -12.82 5.12 -19.05
N ILE A 161 -12.44 4.90 -17.77
CA ILE A 161 -13.16 5.50 -16.63
C ILE A 161 -13.12 7.02 -16.72
N THR A 162 -11.97 7.62 -17.05
CA THR A 162 -11.82 9.07 -17.18
C THR A 162 -12.75 9.63 -18.28
N GLN A 163 -12.86 8.95 -19.41
CA GLN A 163 -13.74 9.35 -20.50
C GLN A 163 -15.23 9.23 -20.13
N LEU A 164 -15.60 8.11 -19.50
CA LEU A 164 -17.00 7.85 -19.12
C LEU A 164 -17.45 8.75 -17.97
N SER A 165 -16.57 9.13 -17.04
CA SER A 165 -16.89 10.01 -15.91
C SER A 165 -17.34 11.44 -16.34
N VAL A 166 -17.08 11.84 -17.58
CA VAL A 166 -17.59 13.10 -18.15
C VAL A 166 -19.11 13.08 -18.23
N PHE A 167 -19.72 11.92 -18.41
CA PHE A 167 -21.18 11.78 -18.60
C PHE A 167 -21.93 11.55 -17.29
N GLY A 168 -21.25 11.15 -16.21
CA GLY A 168 -21.87 10.91 -14.91
C GLY A 168 -20.94 10.20 -13.94
N LYS A 169 -21.45 9.95 -12.75
CA LYS A 169 -20.70 9.28 -11.66
C LYS A 169 -20.89 7.76 -11.65
N ASP A 170 -21.89 7.27 -12.38
CA ASP A 170 -22.23 5.87 -12.41
C ASP A 170 -21.60 5.18 -13.61
N LEU A 171 -20.95 4.04 -13.34
CA LEU A 171 -20.40 3.16 -14.35
C LEU A 171 -21.15 1.82 -14.31
N ASN A 172 -21.81 1.49 -15.41
CA ASN A 172 -22.46 0.22 -15.62
C ASN A 172 -21.56 -0.70 -16.47
N ILE A 173 -21.30 -1.88 -15.98
CA ILE A 173 -20.54 -2.92 -16.69
C ILE A 173 -21.48 -4.09 -16.98
N LYS A 174 -21.64 -4.43 -18.24
CA LYS A 174 -22.43 -5.59 -18.68
C LYS A 174 -21.51 -6.59 -19.34
N CYS A 175 -21.53 -7.82 -18.83
CA CYS A 175 -20.79 -8.95 -19.41
C CYS A 175 -21.77 -9.86 -20.16
N GLY A 176 -21.44 -10.23 -21.39
CA GLY A 176 -22.17 -11.14 -22.27
C GLY A 176 -21.21 -11.66 -23.33
N GLU A 177 -21.62 -11.75 -24.58
CA GLU A 177 -20.69 -12.04 -25.69
C GLU A 177 -19.60 -10.98 -25.81
N ASN A 178 -19.92 -9.74 -25.41
CA ASN A 178 -18.98 -8.62 -25.29
C ASN A 178 -19.11 -7.97 -23.93
N VAL A 179 -18.03 -7.34 -23.49
CA VAL A 179 -18.04 -6.49 -22.28
C VAL A 179 -18.36 -5.06 -22.69
N VAL A 180 -19.43 -4.50 -22.13
CA VAL A 180 -19.89 -3.14 -22.41
C VAL A 180 -19.77 -2.28 -21.16
N PHE A 181 -19.00 -1.21 -21.25
CA PHE A 181 -18.90 -0.17 -20.21
C PHE A 181 -19.77 1.02 -20.61
N LYS A 182 -20.65 1.44 -19.72
CA LYS A 182 -21.55 2.57 -19.96
C LYS A 182 -21.52 3.56 -18.78
N GLY A 183 -21.11 4.79 -19.06
CA GLY A 183 -21.32 5.92 -18.15
C GLY A 183 -22.75 6.44 -18.28
N SER A 184 -23.36 6.85 -17.18
CA SER A 184 -24.68 7.49 -17.17
C SER A 184 -24.73 8.62 -16.14
N GLY A 185 -25.46 9.68 -16.47
CA GLY A 185 -25.64 10.86 -15.63
C GLY A 185 -26.88 11.66 -16.03
N GLU A 186 -27.11 12.79 -15.35
CA GLU A 186 -28.29 13.63 -15.58
C GLU A 186 -28.32 14.29 -16.96
N LEU A 187 -27.19 14.36 -17.66
CA LEU A 187 -27.03 15.01 -18.95
C LEU A 187 -26.84 14.05 -20.13
N GLY A 188 -26.90 12.74 -19.92
CA GLY A 188 -26.71 11.77 -21.00
C GLY A 188 -26.73 10.31 -20.56
#